data_5bade32877e3d2276dafcb0d6cdd4512
#
_entry.id   5bade32877e3d2276dafcb0d6cdd4512
#
_cell.length_a   1.000
_cell.length_b   1.000
_cell.length_c   1.000
_cell.angle_alpha   90.00
_cell.angle_beta   90.00
_cell.angle_gamma   90.00
#
_symmetry.space_group_name_H-M   'P 1'
#
loop_
_entity.id
_entity.type
_entity.pdbx_description
1 polymer ?
#
loop_
_entity_poly.entity_id
_entity_poly.type
_entity_poly.pdbx_seq_one_letter_code
_entity_poly.pdbx_strand_id
1 'polypeptide(L)'
;VSYALMKLVMTSTPLAVVGCGFDAGNAADVVTAHVLAMYIPSFFTGHLIARFGVEKIVATGLVILAGAGAVALNGVHLENFFVALILLGIGWNFGFIGATTMLAGAHAPHERGRMQGLNDLIVFGGVTFASLSSGGLMNCSGGTPQAGWASVNLAMAPFLMLAGGALIWLTLRPKDA
;
A
#
# COMPACT_ATOMS: atom_id res chain seq x y z
N VAL A 1 -7.72 1.00 -1.24
CA VAL A 1 -6.88 1.37 -0.10
C VAL A 1 -5.42 1.06 -0.37
N SER A 2 -5.03 -0.21 -0.59
CA SER A 2 -3.61 -0.62 -0.73
C SER A 2 -2.81 0.22 -1.74
N TYR A 3 -3.40 0.55 -2.89
CA TYR A 3 -2.71 1.33 -3.91
C TYR A 3 -2.51 2.80 -3.48
N ALA A 4 -3.53 3.41 -2.86
CA ALA A 4 -3.41 4.78 -2.37
C ALA A 4 -2.36 4.90 -1.25
N LEU A 5 -2.32 3.93 -0.32
CA LEU A 5 -1.32 3.88 0.75
C LEU A 5 0.10 3.71 0.20
N MET A 6 0.27 2.80 -0.75
CA MET A 6 1.56 2.62 -1.41
C MET A 6 2.02 3.91 -2.08
N LYS A 7 1.14 4.61 -2.81
CA LYS A 7 1.48 5.87 -3.48
C LYS A 7 1.77 7.00 -2.49
N LEU A 8 1.04 7.06 -1.38
CA LEU A 8 1.26 8.04 -0.32
C LEU A 8 2.72 7.99 0.18
N VAL A 9 3.19 6.79 0.51
CA VAL A 9 4.54 6.59 1.06
C VAL A 9 5.61 6.65 -0.02
N MET A 10 5.42 5.96 -1.15
CA MET A 10 6.39 5.93 -2.25
C MET A 10 6.71 7.33 -2.79
N THR A 11 5.69 8.21 -2.92
CA THR A 11 5.88 9.56 -3.46
C THR A 11 6.73 10.44 -2.52
N SER A 12 6.59 10.26 -1.21
CA SER A 12 7.37 10.99 -0.20
C SER A 12 8.78 10.43 0.00
N THR A 13 9.03 9.17 -0.38
CA THR A 13 10.30 8.49 -0.07
C THR A 13 11.54 9.22 -0.59
N PRO A 14 11.63 9.67 -1.85
CA PRO A 14 12.82 10.37 -2.32
C PRO A 14 13.09 11.66 -1.53
N LEU A 15 12.05 12.41 -1.20
CA LEU A 15 12.16 13.63 -0.40
C LEU A 15 12.63 13.33 1.02
N ALA A 16 12.11 12.25 1.63
CA ALA A 16 12.50 11.83 2.96
C ALA A 16 13.97 11.35 3.01
N VAL A 17 14.38 10.51 2.06
CA VAL A 17 15.76 9.99 1.99
C VAL A 17 16.74 11.12 1.83
N VAL A 18 16.56 12.00 0.84
CA VAL A 18 17.46 13.15 0.61
C VAL A 18 17.40 14.15 1.77
N GLY A 19 16.21 14.44 2.29
CA GLY A 19 16.03 15.35 3.42
C GLY A 19 16.68 14.84 4.72
N CYS A 20 16.81 13.53 4.89
CA CYS A 20 17.51 12.92 6.03
C CYS A 20 19.04 12.83 5.83
N GLY A 21 19.58 13.39 4.74
CA GLY A 21 21.02 13.53 4.52
C GLY A 21 21.64 12.43 3.67
N PHE A 22 20.85 11.58 3.02
CA PHE A 22 21.34 10.59 2.05
C PHE A 22 21.35 11.18 0.64
N ASP A 23 22.12 10.57 -0.26
CA ASP A 23 22.21 11.05 -1.63
C ASP A 23 21.02 10.59 -2.52
N ALA A 24 20.90 11.18 -3.70
CA ALA A 24 19.85 10.84 -4.65
C ALA A 24 20.00 9.41 -5.21
N GLY A 25 21.21 8.85 -5.23
CA GLY A 25 21.47 7.46 -5.60
C GLY A 25 20.81 6.50 -4.61
N ASN A 26 20.99 6.74 -3.31
CA ASN A 26 20.31 5.96 -2.27
C ASN A 26 18.78 6.01 -2.43
N ALA A 27 18.22 7.19 -2.74
CA ALA A 27 16.79 7.31 -2.97
C ALA A 27 16.32 6.47 -4.18
N ALA A 28 17.09 6.48 -5.26
CA ALA A 28 16.81 5.68 -6.45
C ALA A 28 16.89 4.17 -6.16
N ASP A 29 17.88 3.73 -5.38
CA ASP A 29 18.06 2.33 -4.98
C ASP A 29 16.90 1.84 -4.11
N VAL A 30 16.45 2.65 -3.14
CA VAL A 30 15.29 2.35 -2.29
C VAL A 30 14.02 2.19 -3.12
N VAL A 31 13.78 3.10 -4.08
CA VAL A 31 12.62 3.02 -4.98
C VAL A 31 12.73 1.81 -5.91
N THR A 32 13.91 1.50 -6.41
CA THR A 32 14.15 0.31 -7.26
C THR A 32 13.84 -0.98 -6.50
N ALA A 33 14.35 -1.11 -5.26
CA ALA A 33 14.05 -2.26 -4.41
C ALA A 33 12.54 -2.39 -4.14
N HIS A 34 11.84 -1.28 -3.92
CA HIS A 34 10.39 -1.24 -3.79
C HIS A 34 9.67 -1.77 -5.03
N VAL A 35 10.05 -1.27 -6.23
CA VAL A 35 9.44 -1.70 -7.50
C VAL A 35 9.66 -3.20 -7.74
N LEU A 36 10.85 -3.72 -7.46
CA LEU A 36 11.12 -5.15 -7.54
C LEU A 36 10.22 -5.93 -6.56
N ALA A 37 10.08 -5.44 -5.34
CA ALA A 37 9.21 -6.05 -4.33
C ALA A 37 7.71 -6.00 -4.70
N MET A 38 7.28 -5.02 -5.50
CA MET A 38 5.92 -4.95 -6.04
C MET A 38 5.65 -6.05 -7.09
N TYR A 39 6.60 -6.32 -7.96
CA TYR A 39 6.35 -7.16 -9.15
C TYR A 39 6.85 -8.60 -9.02
N ILE A 40 7.97 -8.87 -8.35
CA ILE A 40 8.50 -10.23 -8.19
C ILE A 40 7.46 -11.19 -7.56
N PRO A 41 6.74 -10.82 -6.48
CA PRO A 41 5.74 -11.71 -5.90
C PRO A 41 4.57 -12.02 -6.83
N SER A 42 4.29 -11.19 -7.85
CA SER A 42 3.18 -11.39 -8.79
C SER A 42 3.21 -12.74 -9.50
N PHE A 43 4.43 -13.29 -9.73
CA PHE A 43 4.59 -14.62 -10.31
C PHE A 43 4.02 -15.74 -9.43
N PHE A 44 3.91 -15.52 -8.12
CA PHE A 44 3.48 -16.51 -7.14
C PHE A 44 2.15 -16.19 -6.49
N THR A 45 1.75 -14.91 -6.47
CA THR A 45 0.54 -14.44 -5.75
C THR A 45 -0.71 -15.16 -6.22
N GLY A 46 -0.87 -15.43 -7.52
CA GLY A 46 -1.98 -16.21 -8.04
C GLY A 46 -2.04 -17.63 -7.49
N HIS A 47 -0.90 -18.31 -7.37
CA HIS A 47 -0.82 -19.65 -6.77
C HIS A 47 -1.12 -19.64 -5.28
N LEU A 48 -0.68 -18.58 -4.58
CA LEU A 48 -0.98 -18.40 -3.16
C LEU A 48 -2.47 -18.17 -2.92
N ILE A 49 -3.13 -17.37 -3.77
CA ILE A 49 -4.57 -17.16 -3.74
C ILE A 49 -5.33 -18.46 -3.97
N ALA A 50 -4.93 -19.25 -4.98
CA ALA A 50 -5.55 -20.54 -5.28
C ALA A 50 -5.39 -21.54 -4.13
N ARG A 51 -4.27 -21.52 -3.42
CA ARG A 51 -3.97 -22.47 -2.33
C ARG A 51 -4.57 -22.07 -0.99
N PHE A 52 -4.52 -20.79 -0.62
CA PHE A 52 -4.87 -20.31 0.72
C PHE A 52 -6.18 -19.52 0.79
N GLY A 53 -6.71 -19.14 -0.37
CA GLY A 53 -7.89 -18.27 -0.48
C GLY A 53 -7.52 -16.79 -0.54
N VAL A 54 -8.31 -16.03 -1.27
CA VAL A 54 -8.05 -14.61 -1.57
C VAL A 54 -8.11 -13.74 -0.31
N GLU A 55 -9.04 -14.02 0.60
CA GLU A 55 -9.25 -13.25 1.83
C GLU A 55 -8.00 -13.27 2.73
N LYS A 56 -7.38 -14.46 2.88
CA LYS A 56 -6.15 -14.62 3.68
C LYS A 56 -4.97 -13.88 3.06
N ILE A 57 -4.86 -13.90 1.73
CA ILE A 57 -3.78 -13.18 1.02
C ILE A 57 -3.97 -11.66 1.17
N VAL A 58 -5.20 -11.15 1.06
CA VAL A 58 -5.49 -9.73 1.32
C VAL A 58 -5.16 -9.37 2.77
N ALA A 59 -5.57 -10.19 3.74
CA ALA A 59 -5.25 -9.98 5.15
C ALA A 59 -3.73 -9.92 5.38
N THR A 60 -2.98 -10.87 4.81
CA THR A 60 -1.50 -10.89 4.87
C THR A 60 -0.92 -9.61 4.28
N GLY A 61 -1.44 -9.15 3.14
CA GLY A 61 -1.04 -7.89 2.51
C GLY A 61 -1.25 -6.69 3.44
N LEU A 62 -2.39 -6.60 4.12
CA LEU A 62 -2.67 -5.52 5.08
C LEU A 62 -1.74 -5.56 6.29
N VAL A 63 -1.43 -6.75 6.83
CA VAL A 63 -0.48 -6.93 7.93
C VAL A 63 0.93 -6.50 7.52
N ILE A 64 1.37 -6.86 6.31
CA ILE A 64 2.67 -6.45 5.78
C ILE A 64 2.71 -4.92 5.58
N LEU A 65 1.64 -4.30 5.08
CA LEU A 65 1.54 -2.83 4.96
C LEU A 65 1.63 -2.14 6.33
N ALA A 66 0.97 -2.70 7.35
CA ALA A 66 1.10 -2.20 8.72
C ALA A 66 2.54 -2.34 9.23
N GLY A 67 3.19 -3.47 8.95
CA GLY A 67 4.60 -3.69 9.25
C GLY A 67 5.53 -2.68 8.56
N ALA A 68 5.26 -2.35 7.29
CA ALA A 68 5.99 -1.31 6.55
C ALA A 68 5.92 0.04 7.26
N GLY A 69 4.72 0.46 7.68
CA GLY A 69 4.52 1.69 8.45
C GLY A 69 5.24 1.65 9.79
N ALA A 70 5.19 0.53 10.51
CA ALA A 70 5.89 0.37 11.79
C ALA A 70 7.41 0.49 11.63
N VAL A 71 8.02 -0.14 10.61
CA VAL A 71 9.44 -0.01 10.32
C VAL A 71 9.81 1.42 9.92
N ALA A 72 8.99 2.07 9.11
CA ALA A 72 9.20 3.46 8.69
C ALA A 72 9.15 4.46 9.87
N LEU A 73 8.35 4.17 10.89
CA LEU A 73 8.24 4.97 12.11
C LEU A 73 9.36 4.69 13.12
N ASN A 74 10.06 3.57 12.99
CA ASN A 74 11.10 3.16 13.94
C ASN A 74 12.45 3.86 13.71
N GLY A 75 12.60 4.65 12.65
CA GLY A 75 13.81 5.43 12.39
C GLY A 75 13.96 5.89 10.95
N VAL A 76 14.97 6.71 10.74
CA VAL A 76 15.31 7.30 9.44
C VAL A 76 16.72 6.88 8.96
N HIS A 77 17.20 5.72 9.40
CA HIS A 77 18.41 5.12 8.83
C HIS A 77 18.08 4.57 7.44
N LEU A 78 19.08 4.50 6.57
CA LEU A 78 18.90 4.02 5.20
C LEU A 78 18.25 2.63 5.13
N GLU A 79 18.66 1.74 6.04
CA GLU A 79 18.09 0.39 6.16
C GLU A 79 16.57 0.40 6.46
N ASN A 80 16.11 1.35 7.30
CA ASN A 80 14.68 1.50 7.58
C ASN A 80 13.90 1.86 6.31
N PHE A 81 14.43 2.75 5.46
CA PHE A 81 13.81 3.08 4.19
C PHE A 81 13.74 1.85 3.28
N PHE A 82 14.84 1.09 3.12
CA PHE A 82 14.85 -0.13 2.31
C PHE A 82 13.84 -1.15 2.79
N VAL A 83 13.86 -1.51 4.09
CA VAL A 83 12.96 -2.53 4.64
C VAL A 83 11.51 -2.08 4.56
N ALA A 84 11.21 -0.82 4.93
CA ALA A 84 9.85 -0.28 4.86
C ALA A 84 9.31 -0.31 3.42
N LEU A 85 10.12 0.10 2.43
CA LEU A 85 9.68 0.15 1.03
C LEU A 85 9.55 -1.24 0.41
N ILE A 86 10.41 -2.19 0.75
CA ILE A 86 10.28 -3.60 0.33
C ILE A 86 8.98 -4.19 0.89
N LEU A 87 8.71 -4.03 2.18
CA LEU A 87 7.46 -4.47 2.81
C LEU A 87 6.25 -3.79 2.19
N LEU A 88 6.34 -2.49 1.92
CA LEU A 88 5.29 -1.72 1.25
C LEU A 88 4.96 -2.31 -0.13
N GLY A 89 5.97 -2.69 -0.91
CA GLY A 89 5.81 -3.31 -2.23
C GLY A 89 5.12 -4.67 -2.17
N ILE A 90 5.58 -5.56 -1.28
CA ILE A 90 5.01 -6.90 -1.08
C ILE A 90 3.56 -6.78 -0.58
N GLY A 91 3.32 -5.94 0.41
CA GLY A 91 1.99 -5.71 0.99
C GLY A 91 1.01 -5.13 -0.04
N TRP A 92 1.48 -4.20 -0.88
CA TRP A 92 0.70 -3.70 -2.00
C TRP A 92 0.35 -4.81 -2.99
N ASN A 93 1.31 -5.65 -3.36
CA ASN A 93 1.08 -6.76 -4.31
C ASN A 93 -0.05 -7.68 -3.84
N PHE A 94 0.04 -8.17 -2.61
CA PHE A 94 -0.97 -9.07 -2.05
C PHE A 94 -2.33 -8.38 -1.88
N GLY A 95 -2.34 -7.15 -1.39
CA GLY A 95 -3.57 -6.38 -1.19
C GLY A 95 -4.25 -6.00 -2.50
N PHE A 96 -3.48 -5.58 -3.51
CA PHE A 96 -4.01 -5.12 -4.79
C PHE A 96 -4.49 -6.28 -5.67
N ILE A 97 -3.65 -7.30 -5.87
CA ILE A 97 -4.01 -8.48 -6.67
C ILE A 97 -5.18 -9.22 -6.02
N GLY A 98 -5.14 -9.41 -4.69
CA GLY A 98 -6.22 -10.07 -3.97
C GLY A 98 -7.54 -9.30 -4.06
N ALA A 99 -7.54 -7.98 -3.84
CA ALA A 99 -8.75 -7.16 -3.95
C ALA A 99 -9.33 -7.16 -5.38
N THR A 100 -8.48 -7.10 -6.40
CA THR A 100 -8.90 -7.19 -7.80
C THR A 100 -9.52 -8.56 -8.11
N THR A 101 -8.95 -9.63 -7.57
CA THR A 101 -9.50 -10.99 -7.70
C THR A 101 -10.87 -11.11 -7.02
N MET A 102 -11.03 -10.55 -5.82
CA MET A 102 -12.31 -10.52 -5.11
C MET A 102 -13.37 -9.75 -5.91
N LEU A 103 -13.03 -8.60 -6.45
CA LEU A 103 -13.93 -7.80 -7.27
C LEU A 103 -14.36 -8.57 -8.52
N ALA A 104 -13.44 -9.24 -9.20
CA ALA A 104 -13.73 -10.00 -10.41
C ALA A 104 -14.73 -11.16 -10.17
N GLY A 105 -14.75 -11.71 -8.95
CA GLY A 105 -15.69 -12.76 -8.54
C GLY A 105 -17.01 -12.25 -7.99
N ALA A 106 -17.18 -10.95 -7.76
CA ALA A 106 -18.31 -10.38 -7.04
C ALA A 106 -19.47 -9.90 -7.94
N HIS A 107 -19.35 -9.96 -9.26
CA HIS A 107 -20.34 -9.43 -10.20
C HIS A 107 -20.57 -10.35 -11.41
N ALA A 108 -21.74 -10.22 -12.04
CA ALA A 108 -22.09 -10.94 -13.23
C ALA A 108 -21.27 -10.48 -14.46
N PRO A 109 -21.04 -11.34 -15.48
CA PRO A 109 -20.23 -11.01 -16.66
C PRO A 109 -20.69 -9.76 -17.41
N HIS A 110 -22.00 -9.49 -17.47
CA HIS A 110 -22.57 -8.33 -18.17
C HIS A 110 -22.34 -6.99 -17.43
N GLU A 111 -22.05 -7.01 -16.13
CA GLU A 111 -21.78 -5.82 -15.32
C GLU A 111 -20.28 -5.48 -15.23
N ARG A 112 -19.42 -6.37 -15.74
CA ARG A 112 -17.96 -6.31 -15.56
C ARG A 112 -17.36 -4.97 -15.97
N GLY A 113 -17.75 -4.44 -17.13
CA GLY A 113 -17.22 -3.17 -17.63
C GLY A 113 -17.56 -1.98 -16.72
N ARG A 114 -18.82 -1.91 -16.27
CA ARG A 114 -19.28 -0.84 -15.37
C ARG A 114 -18.64 -0.93 -13.98
N MET A 115 -18.56 -2.12 -13.42
CA MET A 115 -17.97 -2.35 -12.10
C MET A 115 -16.46 -2.09 -12.11
N GLN A 116 -15.76 -2.52 -13.16
CA GLN A 116 -14.34 -2.24 -13.33
C GLN A 116 -14.08 -0.75 -13.51
N GLY A 117 -14.86 -0.05 -14.34
CA GLY A 117 -14.73 1.41 -14.52
C GLY A 117 -14.95 2.18 -13.22
N LEU A 118 -15.94 1.79 -12.39
CA LEU A 118 -16.18 2.41 -11.09
C LEU A 118 -15.02 2.13 -10.13
N ASN A 119 -14.53 0.89 -10.09
CA ASN A 119 -13.36 0.53 -9.30
C ASN A 119 -12.14 1.37 -9.68
N ASP A 120 -11.86 1.50 -10.97
CA ASP A 120 -10.71 2.25 -11.47
C ASP A 120 -10.82 3.74 -11.14
N LEU A 121 -12.02 4.32 -11.24
CA LEU A 121 -12.27 5.70 -10.81
C LEU A 121 -11.95 5.90 -9.31
N ILE A 122 -12.42 4.99 -8.46
CA ILE A 122 -12.14 5.06 -7.00
C ILE A 122 -10.66 4.84 -6.71
N VAL A 123 -10.04 3.86 -7.36
CA VAL A 123 -8.63 3.52 -7.15
C VAL A 123 -7.73 4.67 -7.59
N PHE A 124 -7.87 5.15 -8.84
CA PHE A 124 -7.00 6.21 -9.36
C PHE A 124 -7.33 7.58 -8.77
N GLY A 125 -8.58 7.85 -8.43
CA GLY A 125 -8.96 9.02 -7.64
C GLY A 125 -8.28 9.03 -6.26
N GLY A 126 -8.31 7.89 -5.57
CA GLY A 126 -7.61 7.69 -4.30
C GLY A 126 -6.08 7.81 -4.42
N VAL A 127 -5.50 7.29 -5.50
CA VAL A 127 -4.06 7.42 -5.80
C VAL A 127 -3.67 8.88 -6.04
N THR A 128 -4.47 9.62 -6.80
CA THR A 128 -4.24 11.06 -7.05
C THR A 128 -4.30 11.85 -5.75
N PHE A 129 -5.34 11.64 -4.95
CA PHE A 129 -5.47 12.29 -3.65
C PHE A 129 -4.29 11.95 -2.73
N ALA A 130 -3.90 10.68 -2.65
CA ALA A 130 -2.76 10.23 -1.83
C ALA A 130 -1.44 10.88 -2.27
N SER A 131 -1.20 10.97 -3.59
CA SER A 131 0.02 11.60 -4.13
C SER A 131 0.10 13.09 -3.80
N LEU A 132 -1.01 13.83 -3.93
CA LEU A 132 -1.07 15.24 -3.57
C LEU A 132 -0.90 15.44 -2.06
N SER A 133 -1.57 14.62 -1.24
CA SER A 133 -1.47 14.66 0.22
C SER A 133 -0.07 14.33 0.72
N SER A 134 0.63 13.44 0.03
CA SER A 134 2.01 13.02 0.34
C SER A 134 2.96 14.22 0.40
N GLY A 135 2.94 15.07 -0.64
CA GLY A 135 3.76 16.28 -0.67
C GLY A 135 3.39 17.28 0.44
N GLY A 136 2.09 17.47 0.70
CA GLY A 136 1.60 18.32 1.79
C GLY A 136 2.05 17.82 3.16
N LEU A 137 1.86 16.54 3.45
CA LEU A 137 2.28 15.94 4.71
C LEU A 137 3.80 16.02 4.90
N MET A 138 4.57 15.79 3.84
CA MET A 138 6.03 15.83 3.91
C MET A 138 6.56 17.23 4.20
N ASN A 139 5.97 18.26 3.58
CA ASN A 139 6.49 19.64 3.65
C ASN A 139 5.85 20.49 4.77
N CYS A 140 4.61 20.19 5.19
CA CYS A 140 3.86 21.03 6.13
C CYS A 140 3.77 20.45 7.54
N SER A 141 4.21 19.22 7.77
CA SER A 141 4.09 18.54 9.07
C SER A 141 5.40 18.55 9.83
N GLY A 142 5.56 19.50 10.75
CA GLY A 142 6.61 19.46 11.77
C GLY A 142 7.95 20.09 11.44
N GLY A 143 8.14 20.69 10.26
CA GLY A 143 9.32 21.50 9.92
C GLY A 143 10.65 20.74 9.75
N THR A 144 10.65 19.40 9.89
CA THR A 144 11.82 18.54 9.64
C THR A 144 11.45 17.38 8.71
N PRO A 145 12.39 16.89 7.88
CA PRO A 145 12.15 15.73 7.02
C PRO A 145 11.70 14.49 7.78
N GLN A 146 12.23 14.27 8.99
CA GLN A 146 11.87 13.16 9.87
C GLN A 146 10.41 13.25 10.33
N ALA A 147 9.95 14.44 10.73
CA ALA A 147 8.57 14.67 11.16
C ALA A 147 7.60 14.52 9.99
N GLY A 148 7.96 15.03 8.80
CA GLY A 148 7.20 14.84 7.58
C GLY A 148 7.06 13.36 7.22
N TRP A 149 8.16 12.62 7.26
CA TRP A 149 8.17 11.16 7.03
C TRP A 149 7.28 10.41 8.02
N ALA A 150 7.38 10.74 9.31
CA ALA A 150 6.52 10.15 10.34
C ALA A 150 5.03 10.44 10.07
N SER A 151 4.69 11.67 9.70
CA SER A 151 3.31 12.08 9.40
C SER A 151 2.72 11.32 8.20
N VAL A 152 3.51 11.10 7.14
CA VAL A 152 3.12 10.31 5.97
C VAL A 152 2.79 8.86 6.39
N ASN A 153 3.64 8.24 7.21
CA ASN A 153 3.42 6.86 7.63
C ASN A 153 2.29 6.72 8.66
N LEU A 154 2.12 7.67 9.58
CA LEU A 154 0.98 7.70 10.49
C LEU A 154 -0.35 7.87 9.77
N ALA A 155 -0.40 8.61 8.66
CA ALA A 155 -1.59 8.76 7.84
C ALA A 155 -2.06 7.43 7.20
N MET A 156 -1.25 6.38 7.19
CA MET A 156 -1.69 5.05 6.75
C MET A 156 -2.66 4.40 7.74
N ALA A 157 -2.53 4.66 9.04
CA ALA A 157 -3.22 3.93 10.10
C ALA A 157 -4.75 3.92 9.95
N PRO A 158 -5.46 5.05 9.77
CA PRO A 158 -6.92 5.05 9.65
C PRO A 158 -7.41 4.25 8.42
N PHE A 159 -6.67 4.30 7.32
CA PHE A 159 -7.04 3.55 6.11
C PHE A 159 -6.78 2.05 6.25
N LEU A 160 -5.73 1.65 6.95
CA LEU A 160 -5.47 0.25 7.29
C LEU A 160 -6.53 -0.31 8.23
N MET A 161 -6.94 0.47 9.23
CA MET A 161 -8.03 0.08 10.13
C MET A 161 -9.36 -0.08 9.38
N LEU A 162 -9.68 0.84 8.45
CA LEU A 162 -10.86 0.77 7.62
C LEU A 162 -10.83 -0.46 6.71
N ALA A 163 -9.71 -0.73 6.04
CA ALA A 163 -9.57 -1.89 5.17
C ALA A 163 -9.62 -3.21 5.94
N GLY A 164 -8.96 -3.28 7.08
CA GLY A 164 -8.99 -4.43 7.98
C GLY A 164 -10.38 -4.69 8.53
N GLY A 165 -11.07 -3.65 8.99
CA GLY A 165 -12.46 -3.72 9.45
C GLY A 165 -13.43 -4.20 8.37
N ALA A 166 -13.29 -3.68 7.15
CA ALA A 166 -14.10 -4.12 6.00
C ALA A 166 -13.85 -5.59 5.65
N LEU A 167 -12.59 -6.05 5.71
CA LEU A 167 -12.26 -7.46 5.47
C LEU A 167 -12.83 -8.37 6.55
N ILE A 168 -12.70 -8.00 7.83
CA ILE A 168 -13.28 -8.74 8.95
C ILE A 168 -14.79 -8.81 8.80
N TRP A 169 -15.46 -7.70 8.50
CA TRP A 169 -16.89 -7.69 8.26
C TRP A 169 -17.30 -8.63 7.13
N LEU A 170 -16.55 -8.63 6.03
CA LEU A 170 -16.80 -9.49 4.88
C LEU A 170 -16.68 -10.99 5.24
N THR A 171 -15.69 -11.34 6.07
CA THR A 171 -15.45 -12.74 6.47
C THR A 171 -16.45 -13.25 7.51
N LEU A 172 -17.00 -12.34 8.34
CA LEU A 172 -17.95 -12.69 9.41
C LEU A 172 -19.42 -12.65 8.97
N ARG A 173 -19.74 -12.02 7.84
CA ARG A 173 -21.13 -11.98 7.36
C ARG A 173 -21.60 -13.37 6.93
N PRO A 174 -22.87 -13.74 7.21
CA PRO A 174 -23.46 -14.99 6.71
C PRO A 174 -23.35 -15.09 5.19
N LYS A 175 -22.99 -16.26 4.68
CA LYS A 175 -22.84 -16.51 3.23
C LYS A 175 -24.20 -16.71 2.51
N ASP A 176 -25.30 -16.65 3.23
CA ASP A 176 -26.66 -16.97 2.75
C ASP A 176 -27.54 -15.71 2.57
N ALA A 177 -26.92 -14.54 2.36
CA ALA A 177 -27.65 -13.30 2.12
C ALA A 177 -27.44 -12.80 0.69
#